data_ef8782e4caf8bdcfcc1356462b31e4db
#
_entry.id   ef8782e4caf8bdcfcc1356462b31e4db
#
_cell.length_a   1.000
_cell.length_b   1.000
_cell.length_c   1.000
_cell.angle_alpha   90.00
_cell.angle_beta   90.00
_cell.angle_gamma   90.00
#
_symmetry.space_group_name_H-M   'P 1'
#
loop_
_entity.id
_entity.type
_entity.pdbx_description
1 polymer ?
#
loop_
_entity_poly.entity_id
_entity_poly.type
_entity_poly.pdbx_seq_one_letter_code
_entity_poly.pdbx_strand_id
1 'polypeptide(L)'
;MNPKVFSETIKLSDGREIIIETGKLAKQAHGSAVIKMGNCMILATVVSSYEESSLDFLPLTVDYREKFAAAGRFPGGFFKREARPSNEEILTMRIVDRVLRPLFPKDYHAETQVMLQLMSHDENVMPDSLAGLAASTVLSLSDIPFDGPISEARVARVEGSFIINPSKSQLEVSDIDMMVGATEDSVVMVEGEFDQISEEEMIEAIKFSHEEIIKQIKAQKDLAIKVGVSEEKREYTKATEDIDLEEKIEKEYYDKCYEIAKKGLPKSERSDLFNNLLEDLLSTYSEEEIEEIGKLINSYFSQTQKKAVRNLVLNEGVRLDGRKSSEVRPIWTETNYLPSTHGSAIFTRGETQALASVTLGTSREANVIDLPTDQGEETFYLHYNFPPFSTGEARPLRGTSRREVGHGNLAQRALKKVMPIDCPYTVRIVSEILESNG
;
A
#
# COMPACT_ATOMS: atom_id res chain seq x y z
N MET A 1 -10.49 -39.92 2.01
CA MET A 1 -11.65 -39.21 1.47
C MET A 1 -11.15 -38.14 0.50
N ASN A 2 -11.77 -38.02 -0.67
CA ASN A 2 -11.45 -36.93 -1.57
C ASN A 2 -11.89 -35.59 -0.94
N PRO A 3 -11.13 -34.51 -1.09
CA PRO A 3 -11.51 -33.21 -0.57
C PRO A 3 -12.81 -32.71 -1.25
N LYS A 4 -13.67 -32.06 -0.49
CA LYS A 4 -14.84 -31.37 -1.04
C LYS A 4 -14.34 -30.01 -1.59
N VAL A 5 -14.38 -29.86 -2.90
CA VAL A 5 -13.87 -28.69 -3.62
C VAL A 5 -15.05 -27.85 -4.09
N PHE A 6 -14.95 -26.53 -3.89
CA PHE A 6 -15.91 -25.56 -4.37
C PHE A 6 -15.18 -24.57 -5.28
N SER A 7 -15.84 -24.11 -6.32
CA SER A 7 -15.28 -23.15 -7.25
C SER A 7 -16.34 -22.23 -7.85
N GLU A 8 -15.89 -21.02 -8.24
CA GLU A 8 -16.63 -20.07 -9.08
C GLU A 8 -15.72 -19.62 -10.23
N THR A 9 -16.37 -19.24 -11.34
CA THR A 9 -15.67 -18.77 -12.54
C THR A 9 -16.10 -17.33 -12.84
N ILE A 10 -15.11 -16.46 -12.99
CA ILE A 10 -15.27 -15.06 -13.35
C ILE A 10 -14.95 -14.94 -14.84
N LYS A 11 -15.88 -14.42 -15.63
CA LYS A 11 -15.67 -14.13 -17.04
C LYS A 11 -15.30 -12.66 -17.22
N LEU A 12 -14.10 -12.39 -17.71
CA LEU A 12 -13.66 -11.06 -18.07
C LEU A 12 -14.33 -10.60 -19.36
N SER A 13 -14.35 -9.30 -19.61
CA SER A 13 -14.98 -8.70 -20.80
C SER A 13 -14.40 -9.18 -22.14
N ASP A 14 -13.13 -9.60 -22.14
CA ASP A 14 -12.42 -10.15 -23.30
C ASP A 14 -12.59 -11.67 -23.49
N GLY A 15 -13.39 -12.33 -22.64
CA GLY A 15 -13.68 -13.75 -22.69
C GLY A 15 -12.70 -14.64 -21.93
N ARG A 16 -11.59 -14.10 -21.38
CA ARG A 16 -10.72 -14.87 -20.47
C ARG A 16 -11.45 -15.16 -19.17
N GLU A 17 -11.03 -16.22 -18.50
CA GLU A 17 -11.65 -16.70 -17.27
C GLU A 17 -10.66 -16.71 -16.09
N ILE A 18 -11.14 -16.28 -14.92
CA ILE A 18 -10.46 -16.47 -13.65
C ILE A 18 -11.30 -17.45 -12.84
N ILE A 19 -10.66 -18.48 -12.29
CA ILE A 19 -11.30 -19.49 -11.44
C ILE A 19 -10.83 -19.29 -10.00
N ILE A 20 -11.77 -19.14 -9.07
CA ILE A 20 -11.51 -19.15 -7.64
C ILE A 20 -11.94 -20.52 -7.07
N GLU A 21 -11.04 -21.21 -6.37
CA GLU A 21 -11.25 -22.57 -5.86
C GLU A 21 -10.88 -22.66 -4.37
N THR A 22 -11.67 -23.37 -3.56
CA THR A 22 -11.36 -23.62 -2.14
C THR A 22 -11.69 -25.05 -1.71
N GLY A 23 -11.26 -25.43 -0.48
CA GLY A 23 -11.54 -26.72 0.15
C GLY A 23 -10.55 -27.83 -0.15
N LYS A 24 -9.54 -27.61 -1.02
CA LYS A 24 -8.55 -28.61 -1.41
C LYS A 24 -7.24 -28.52 -0.62
N LEU A 25 -6.69 -27.32 -0.51
CA LEU A 25 -5.36 -27.05 0.04
C LEU A 25 -5.43 -26.26 1.35
N ALA A 26 -4.38 -26.30 2.14
CA ALA A 26 -4.12 -25.46 3.31
C ALA A 26 -5.29 -25.39 4.32
N LYS A 27 -5.89 -26.51 4.67
CA LYS A 27 -7.11 -26.60 5.50
C LYS A 27 -6.92 -26.21 6.96
N GLN A 28 -5.71 -25.94 7.41
CA GLN A 28 -5.43 -25.45 8.77
C GLN A 28 -5.47 -23.92 8.87
N ALA A 29 -5.43 -23.23 7.73
CA ALA A 29 -5.62 -21.79 7.71
C ALA A 29 -7.11 -21.44 7.96
N HIS A 30 -7.40 -20.27 8.51
CA HIS A 30 -8.77 -19.80 8.72
C HIS A 30 -9.50 -19.56 7.39
N GLY A 31 -8.79 -19.13 6.36
CA GLY A 31 -9.26 -19.10 4.97
C GLY A 31 -8.17 -19.58 4.02
N SER A 32 -8.55 -20.34 2.99
CA SER A 32 -7.62 -20.76 1.94
C SER A 32 -8.32 -20.83 0.58
N ALA A 33 -7.64 -20.38 -0.47
CA ALA A 33 -8.15 -20.44 -1.84
C ALA A 33 -7.01 -20.56 -2.85
N VAL A 34 -7.33 -21.07 -4.04
CA VAL A 34 -6.44 -21.05 -5.22
C VAL A 34 -7.12 -20.23 -6.30
N ILE A 35 -6.43 -19.21 -6.79
CA ILE A 35 -6.86 -18.38 -7.91
C ILE A 35 -6.11 -18.84 -9.15
N LYS A 36 -6.84 -19.07 -10.24
CA LYS A 36 -6.30 -19.59 -11.50
C LYS A 36 -6.71 -18.69 -12.67
N MET A 37 -5.76 -18.39 -13.53
CA MET A 37 -6.00 -17.74 -14.84
C MET A 37 -5.00 -18.34 -15.84
N GLY A 38 -5.49 -19.01 -16.87
CA GLY A 38 -4.62 -19.84 -17.72
C GLY A 38 -3.89 -20.88 -16.89
N ASN A 39 -2.54 -20.96 -17.03
CA ASN A 39 -1.68 -21.81 -16.21
C ASN A 39 -1.17 -21.12 -14.94
N CYS A 40 -1.46 -19.83 -14.76
CA CYS A 40 -1.09 -19.12 -13.54
C CYS A 40 -1.95 -19.58 -12.37
N MET A 41 -1.31 -19.92 -11.24
CA MET A 41 -1.98 -20.37 -10.03
C MET A 41 -1.38 -19.70 -8.79
N ILE A 42 -2.20 -19.03 -8.00
CA ILE A 42 -1.82 -18.43 -6.70
C ILE A 42 -2.56 -19.17 -5.60
N LEU A 43 -1.82 -19.71 -4.64
CA LEU A 43 -2.37 -20.16 -3.36
C LEU A 43 -2.40 -18.97 -2.39
N ALA A 44 -3.56 -18.66 -1.88
CA ALA A 44 -3.76 -17.68 -0.82
C ALA A 44 -4.19 -18.37 0.48
N THR A 45 -3.73 -17.83 1.61
CA THR A 45 -4.13 -18.25 2.95
C THR A 45 -4.22 -17.05 3.88
N VAL A 46 -5.13 -17.11 4.85
CA VAL A 46 -5.18 -16.15 5.95
C VAL A 46 -5.27 -16.88 7.28
N VAL A 47 -4.52 -16.36 8.25
CA VAL A 47 -4.58 -16.77 9.66
C VAL A 47 -4.58 -15.50 10.50
N SER A 48 -5.43 -15.46 11.52
CA SER A 48 -5.45 -14.38 12.51
C SER A 48 -5.48 -14.97 13.92
N SER A 49 -4.73 -14.38 14.83
CA SER A 49 -4.75 -14.77 16.24
C SER A 49 -6.17 -14.61 16.82
N TYR A 50 -6.51 -15.42 17.81
CA TYR A 50 -7.71 -15.21 18.64
C TYR A 50 -7.44 -14.23 19.78
N GLU A 51 -6.17 -14.05 20.15
CA GLU A 51 -5.72 -13.11 21.17
C GLU A 51 -5.35 -11.78 20.51
N GLU A 52 -5.71 -10.70 21.15
CA GLU A 52 -5.33 -9.36 20.70
C GLU A 52 -3.87 -9.06 20.99
N SER A 53 -3.27 -8.31 20.13
CA SER A 53 -1.95 -7.73 20.31
C SER A 53 -2.02 -6.57 21.32
N SER A 54 -0.92 -6.30 22.00
CA SER A 54 -0.77 -5.10 22.84
C SER A 54 -0.61 -3.80 22.03
N LEU A 55 -0.56 -3.90 20.70
CA LEU A 55 -0.43 -2.75 19.80
C LEU A 55 -1.77 -2.02 19.68
N ASP A 56 -1.71 -0.72 19.50
CA ASP A 56 -2.86 0.16 19.28
C ASP A 56 -3.28 0.30 17.81
N PHE A 57 -2.83 -0.63 16.96
CA PHE A 57 -3.16 -0.70 15.54
C PHE A 57 -3.26 -2.16 15.08
N LEU A 58 -3.90 -2.40 13.94
CA LEU A 58 -3.97 -3.71 13.31
C LEU A 58 -2.59 -4.21 12.88
N PRO A 59 -2.04 -5.28 13.48
CA PRO A 59 -0.79 -5.90 13.05
C PRO A 59 -1.03 -6.83 11.85
N LEU A 60 -1.39 -6.23 10.70
CA LEU A 60 -1.57 -6.94 9.44
C LEU A 60 -0.24 -7.13 8.74
N THR A 61 0.07 -8.37 8.39
CA THR A 61 1.20 -8.74 7.53
C THR A 61 0.67 -9.37 6.25
N VAL A 62 1.01 -8.77 5.11
CA VAL A 62 0.79 -9.36 3.79
C VAL A 62 2.13 -9.83 3.26
N ASP A 63 2.21 -11.11 2.88
CA ASP A 63 3.37 -11.71 2.23
C ASP A 63 2.96 -12.29 0.87
N TYR A 64 3.66 -11.84 -0.18
CA TYR A 64 3.53 -12.36 -1.55
C TYR A 64 4.87 -12.95 -1.98
N ARG A 65 4.85 -14.16 -2.52
CA ARG A 65 6.07 -14.88 -2.88
C ARG A 65 5.94 -15.55 -4.24
N GLU A 66 6.95 -15.32 -5.07
CA GLU A 66 7.15 -16.00 -6.33
C GLU A 66 8.36 -16.94 -6.22
N LYS A 67 8.13 -18.24 -6.35
CA LYS A 67 9.21 -19.21 -6.31
C LYS A 67 9.63 -19.62 -7.71
N PHE A 68 10.91 -19.78 -7.94
CA PHE A 68 11.44 -20.29 -9.22
C PHE A 68 10.84 -21.62 -9.63
N ALA A 69 10.46 -22.45 -8.66
CA ALA A 69 9.78 -23.72 -8.91
C ALA A 69 8.44 -23.54 -9.66
N ALA A 70 7.74 -22.42 -9.48
CA ALA A 70 6.48 -22.11 -10.19
C ALA A 70 6.69 -21.95 -11.70
N ALA A 71 7.89 -21.53 -12.11
CA ALA A 71 8.31 -21.38 -13.50
C ALA A 71 9.19 -22.56 -13.99
N GLY A 72 9.33 -23.64 -13.22
CA GLY A 72 10.19 -24.77 -13.56
C GLY A 72 11.69 -24.43 -13.61
N ARG A 73 12.12 -23.38 -12.88
CA ARG A 73 13.50 -22.86 -12.92
C ARG A 73 14.19 -23.00 -11.56
N PHE A 74 15.51 -22.90 -11.57
CA PHE A 74 16.33 -22.83 -10.36
C PHE A 74 16.70 -21.39 -10.04
N PRO A 75 16.74 -20.98 -8.76
CA PRO A 75 17.29 -19.69 -8.35
C PRO A 75 18.74 -19.52 -8.80
N GLY A 76 19.10 -18.35 -9.35
CA GLY A 76 20.44 -18.06 -9.84
C GLY A 76 21.51 -17.97 -8.75
N GLY A 77 21.14 -17.65 -7.51
CA GLY A 77 22.06 -17.45 -6.40
C GLY A 77 22.82 -18.70 -5.95
N PHE A 78 23.90 -18.51 -5.19
CA PHE A 78 24.79 -19.59 -4.72
C PHE A 78 24.06 -20.70 -3.98
N PHE A 79 23.14 -20.37 -3.07
CA PHE A 79 22.40 -21.37 -2.27
C PHE A 79 21.28 -22.08 -3.02
N LYS A 80 21.01 -21.69 -4.28
CA LYS A 80 19.89 -22.24 -5.07
C LYS A 80 18.55 -22.25 -4.32
N ARG A 81 18.32 -21.21 -3.53
CA ARG A 81 17.12 -21.01 -2.70
C ARG A 81 16.75 -19.53 -2.66
N GLU A 82 15.47 -19.26 -2.73
CA GLU A 82 14.91 -17.92 -2.49
C GLU A 82 15.14 -17.50 -1.02
N ALA A 83 15.60 -16.27 -0.81
CA ALA A 83 15.89 -15.74 0.53
C ALA A 83 14.97 -14.55 0.86
N ARG A 84 15.44 -13.34 0.53
CA ARG A 84 14.66 -12.11 0.72
C ARG A 84 13.66 -11.95 -0.42
N PRO A 85 12.50 -11.29 -0.17
CA PRO A 85 11.61 -10.90 -1.24
C PRO A 85 12.31 -10.01 -2.27
N SER A 86 11.96 -10.17 -3.54
CA SER A 86 12.33 -9.22 -4.60
C SER A 86 11.62 -7.88 -4.41
N ASN A 87 12.03 -6.86 -5.16
CA ASN A 87 11.36 -5.57 -5.14
C ASN A 87 9.91 -5.70 -5.64
N GLU A 88 9.67 -6.47 -6.68
CA GLU A 88 8.36 -6.73 -7.27
C GLU A 88 7.43 -7.44 -6.27
N GLU A 89 7.94 -8.45 -5.57
CA GLU A 89 7.19 -9.10 -4.49
C GLU A 89 6.82 -8.08 -3.39
N ILE A 90 7.75 -7.22 -3.00
CA ILE A 90 7.49 -6.17 -2.00
C ILE A 90 6.44 -5.17 -2.49
N LEU A 91 6.49 -4.76 -3.75
CA LEU A 91 5.52 -3.83 -4.33
C LEU A 91 4.12 -4.46 -4.33
N THR A 92 3.99 -5.70 -4.75
CA THR A 92 2.73 -6.44 -4.70
C THR A 92 2.18 -6.56 -3.28
N MET A 93 3.03 -6.92 -2.30
CA MET A 93 2.64 -6.94 -0.87
C MET A 93 2.06 -5.60 -0.41
N ARG A 94 2.67 -4.48 -0.82
CA ARG A 94 2.27 -3.14 -0.42
C ARG A 94 0.95 -2.71 -1.05
N ILE A 95 0.72 -3.06 -2.30
CA ILE A 95 -0.55 -2.78 -2.99
C ILE A 95 -1.68 -3.53 -2.29
N VAL A 96 -1.51 -4.84 -2.07
CA VAL A 96 -2.51 -5.68 -1.40
C VAL A 96 -2.79 -5.20 0.04
N ASP A 97 -1.74 -4.91 0.83
CA ASP A 97 -1.91 -4.36 2.20
C ASP A 97 -2.74 -3.06 2.18
N ARG A 98 -2.45 -2.15 1.23
CA ARG A 98 -3.11 -0.86 1.12
C ARG A 98 -4.60 -0.98 0.82
N VAL A 99 -4.99 -1.98 0.03
CA VAL A 99 -6.40 -2.21 -0.33
C VAL A 99 -7.16 -2.93 0.78
N LEU A 100 -6.51 -3.86 1.49
CA LEU A 100 -7.18 -4.65 2.55
C LEU A 100 -7.32 -3.88 3.87
N ARG A 101 -6.26 -3.19 4.28
CA ARG A 101 -6.16 -2.57 5.61
C ARG A 101 -7.33 -1.64 5.99
N PRO A 102 -7.83 -0.75 5.10
CA PRO A 102 -8.94 0.15 5.43
C PRO A 102 -10.26 -0.55 5.70
N LEU A 103 -10.39 -1.83 5.33
CA LEU A 103 -11.64 -2.60 5.46
C LEU A 103 -11.67 -3.51 6.70
N PHE A 104 -10.62 -3.47 7.52
CA PHE A 104 -10.69 -4.06 8.85
C PHE A 104 -11.30 -3.05 9.84
N PRO A 105 -12.06 -3.51 10.83
CA PRO A 105 -12.52 -2.65 11.91
C PRO A 105 -11.33 -1.95 12.60
N LYS A 106 -11.49 -0.69 12.97
CA LYS A 106 -10.41 0.11 13.55
C LYS A 106 -9.91 -0.42 14.89
N ASP A 107 -10.78 -1.12 15.60
CA ASP A 107 -10.55 -1.74 16.90
C ASP A 107 -10.18 -3.22 16.82
N TYR A 108 -9.99 -3.78 15.63
CA TYR A 108 -9.51 -5.13 15.44
C TYR A 108 -7.96 -5.18 15.52
N HIS A 109 -7.43 -5.65 16.64
CA HIS A 109 -5.99 -5.63 16.93
C HIS A 109 -5.35 -7.02 16.97
N ALA A 110 -6.02 -8.05 16.48
CA ALA A 110 -5.45 -9.39 16.41
C ALA A 110 -4.39 -9.50 15.29
N GLU A 111 -3.25 -10.13 15.60
CA GLU A 111 -2.19 -10.37 14.62
C GLU A 111 -2.74 -11.19 13.45
N THR A 112 -2.69 -10.61 12.25
CA THR A 112 -3.29 -11.18 11.05
C THR A 112 -2.24 -11.30 9.94
N GLN A 113 -2.11 -12.51 9.36
CA GLN A 113 -1.20 -12.80 8.26
C GLN A 113 -1.96 -13.30 7.05
N VAL A 114 -1.80 -12.60 5.93
CA VAL A 114 -2.24 -13.02 4.60
C VAL A 114 -1.01 -13.46 3.80
N MET A 115 -0.98 -14.70 3.36
CA MET A 115 0.12 -15.23 2.55
C MET A 115 -0.37 -15.61 1.16
N LEU A 116 0.30 -15.10 0.16
CA LEU A 116 0.05 -15.33 -1.26
C LEU A 116 1.28 -15.97 -1.88
N GLN A 117 1.10 -17.10 -2.54
CA GLN A 117 2.22 -17.83 -3.11
C GLN A 117 1.92 -18.23 -4.55
N LEU A 118 2.74 -17.78 -5.50
CA LEU A 118 2.71 -18.26 -6.87
C LEU A 118 3.11 -19.73 -6.90
N MET A 119 2.18 -20.59 -7.34
CA MET A 119 2.37 -22.05 -7.41
C MET A 119 2.67 -22.52 -8.83
N SER A 120 2.17 -21.82 -9.83
CA SER A 120 2.41 -22.08 -11.24
C SER A 120 2.42 -20.76 -12.00
N HIS A 121 3.34 -20.56 -12.92
CA HIS A 121 3.48 -19.37 -13.75
C HIS A 121 2.90 -19.58 -15.14
N ASP A 122 2.39 -18.51 -15.73
CA ASP A 122 1.95 -18.41 -17.13
C ASP A 122 2.57 -17.15 -17.74
N GLU A 123 3.24 -17.26 -18.87
CA GLU A 123 3.93 -16.12 -19.53
C GLU A 123 2.96 -15.00 -19.97
N ASN A 124 1.68 -15.33 -20.15
CA ASN A 124 0.65 -14.38 -20.57
C ASN A 124 -0.17 -13.78 -19.42
N VAL A 125 0.13 -14.14 -18.17
CA VAL A 125 -0.59 -13.69 -16.97
C VAL A 125 0.39 -13.10 -15.98
N MET A 126 0.19 -11.84 -15.64
CA MET A 126 0.94 -11.19 -14.57
C MET A 126 0.30 -11.53 -13.21
N PRO A 127 0.99 -12.31 -12.35
CA PRO A 127 0.36 -12.85 -11.14
C PRO A 127 0.03 -11.79 -10.09
N ASP A 128 0.71 -10.65 -10.08
CA ASP A 128 0.42 -9.51 -9.21
C ASP A 128 -1.01 -8.98 -9.41
N SER A 129 -1.53 -9.02 -10.65
CA SER A 129 -2.90 -8.60 -10.98
C SER A 129 -4.00 -9.46 -10.36
N LEU A 130 -3.65 -10.64 -9.83
CA LEU A 130 -4.56 -11.57 -9.18
C LEU A 130 -4.40 -11.56 -7.65
N ALA A 131 -3.40 -10.86 -7.12
CA ALA A 131 -3.00 -10.93 -5.71
C ALA A 131 -4.08 -10.37 -4.77
N GLY A 132 -4.69 -9.23 -5.10
CA GLY A 132 -5.75 -8.63 -4.30
C GLY A 132 -7.02 -9.46 -4.29
N LEU A 133 -7.44 -10.01 -5.45
CA LEU A 133 -8.53 -10.97 -5.52
C LEU A 133 -8.28 -12.19 -4.63
N ALA A 134 -7.06 -12.72 -4.67
CA ALA A 134 -6.69 -13.89 -3.88
C ALA A 134 -6.74 -13.61 -2.38
N ALA A 135 -6.19 -12.49 -1.94
CA ALA A 135 -6.19 -12.05 -0.55
C ALA A 135 -7.60 -11.79 -0.01
N SER A 136 -8.43 -11.11 -0.78
CA SER A 136 -9.82 -10.84 -0.41
C SER A 136 -10.67 -12.12 -0.35
N THR A 137 -10.47 -13.04 -1.30
CA THR A 137 -11.19 -14.32 -1.33
C THR A 137 -10.98 -15.11 -0.03
N VAL A 138 -9.74 -15.19 0.47
CA VAL A 138 -9.47 -15.96 1.71
C VAL A 138 -10.02 -15.28 2.95
N LEU A 139 -10.06 -13.95 3.00
CA LEU A 139 -10.72 -13.19 4.06
C LEU A 139 -12.24 -13.41 4.03
N SER A 140 -12.85 -13.37 2.85
CA SER A 140 -14.28 -13.62 2.66
C SER A 140 -14.69 -15.05 3.06
N LEU A 141 -13.78 -16.02 2.90
CA LEU A 141 -13.98 -17.44 3.29
C LEU A 141 -13.64 -17.72 4.75
N SER A 142 -13.20 -16.74 5.52
CA SER A 142 -12.81 -16.87 6.94
C SER A 142 -13.87 -16.26 7.87
N ASP A 143 -13.72 -16.52 9.16
CA ASP A 143 -14.47 -15.87 10.23
C ASP A 143 -13.87 -14.53 10.70
N ILE A 144 -12.78 -14.07 10.07
CA ILE A 144 -12.08 -12.84 10.45
C ILE A 144 -12.96 -11.61 10.11
N PRO A 145 -13.09 -10.62 11.03
CA PRO A 145 -13.80 -9.37 10.76
C PRO A 145 -13.18 -8.61 9.60
N PHE A 146 -13.95 -8.41 8.55
CA PHE A 146 -13.51 -7.76 7.31
C PHE A 146 -14.70 -7.22 6.53
N ASP A 147 -14.73 -5.92 6.26
CA ASP A 147 -15.82 -5.19 5.59
C ASP A 147 -15.72 -5.27 4.05
N GLY A 148 -15.09 -6.34 3.54
CA GLY A 148 -15.04 -6.64 2.10
C GLY A 148 -16.26 -7.44 1.63
N PRO A 149 -16.15 -8.09 0.46
CA PRO A 149 -14.92 -8.26 -0.31
C PRO A 149 -14.47 -7.04 -1.12
N ILE A 150 -13.19 -7.06 -1.48
CA ILE A 150 -12.57 -6.19 -2.49
C ILE A 150 -12.07 -7.02 -3.67
N SER A 151 -11.67 -6.34 -4.74
CA SER A 151 -10.73 -6.91 -5.70
C SER A 151 -9.80 -5.87 -6.27
N GLU A 152 -8.79 -6.34 -6.97
CA GLU A 152 -7.86 -5.53 -7.75
C GLU A 152 -7.90 -5.96 -9.20
N ALA A 153 -7.68 -4.99 -10.10
CA ALA A 153 -7.49 -5.26 -11.51
C ALA A 153 -6.42 -4.32 -12.07
N ARG A 154 -5.53 -4.87 -12.90
CA ARG A 154 -4.59 -4.08 -13.67
C ARG A 154 -5.23 -3.68 -14.98
N VAL A 155 -5.18 -2.40 -15.35
CA VAL A 155 -5.69 -1.90 -16.61
C VAL A 155 -4.57 -1.33 -17.45
N ALA A 156 -4.59 -1.69 -18.72
CA ALA A 156 -3.76 -1.15 -19.79
C ALA A 156 -4.61 -0.56 -20.90
N ARG A 157 -4.02 0.27 -21.77
CA ARG A 157 -4.65 0.72 -23.01
C ARG A 157 -3.75 0.36 -24.19
N VAL A 158 -4.27 -0.47 -25.10
CA VAL A 158 -3.55 -0.88 -26.31
C VAL A 158 -4.42 -0.54 -27.50
N GLU A 159 -3.86 0.16 -28.48
CA GLU A 159 -4.57 0.61 -29.69
C GLU A 159 -5.90 1.33 -29.38
N GLY A 160 -5.92 2.13 -28.29
CA GLY A 160 -7.09 2.89 -27.85
C GLY A 160 -8.15 2.09 -27.10
N SER A 161 -7.94 0.79 -26.86
CA SER A 161 -8.88 -0.07 -26.13
C SER A 161 -8.34 -0.45 -24.75
N PHE A 162 -9.19 -0.39 -23.72
CA PHE A 162 -8.83 -0.85 -22.38
C PHE A 162 -8.81 -2.37 -22.29
N ILE A 163 -7.81 -2.89 -21.59
CA ILE A 163 -7.59 -4.32 -21.34
C ILE A 163 -7.40 -4.54 -19.85
N ILE A 164 -8.11 -5.50 -19.26
CA ILE A 164 -7.95 -5.92 -17.86
C ILE A 164 -6.92 -7.04 -17.77
N ASN A 165 -6.08 -6.96 -16.75
CA ASN A 165 -5.01 -7.92 -16.49
C ASN A 165 -4.23 -8.25 -17.79
N PRO A 166 -3.56 -7.23 -18.36
CA PRO A 166 -2.79 -7.36 -19.59
C PRO A 166 -1.63 -8.33 -19.42
N SER A 167 -1.17 -8.89 -20.54
CA SER A 167 0.13 -9.57 -20.57
C SER A 167 1.27 -8.55 -20.54
N LYS A 168 2.49 -9.02 -20.24
CA LYS A 168 3.69 -8.16 -20.26
C LYS A 168 3.88 -7.49 -21.62
N SER A 169 3.72 -8.23 -22.71
CA SER A 169 3.85 -7.69 -24.08
C SER A 169 2.82 -6.61 -24.42
N GLN A 170 1.62 -6.67 -23.84
CA GLN A 170 0.61 -5.63 -23.99
C GLN A 170 0.97 -4.38 -23.18
N LEU A 171 1.59 -4.53 -21.97
CA LEU A 171 2.08 -3.39 -21.20
C LEU A 171 3.22 -2.64 -21.90
N GLU A 172 4.11 -3.33 -22.58
CA GLU A 172 5.23 -2.72 -23.30
C GLU A 172 4.81 -1.70 -24.37
N VAL A 173 3.60 -1.84 -24.92
CA VAL A 173 3.04 -0.94 -25.95
C VAL A 173 1.89 -0.07 -25.41
N SER A 174 1.61 -0.15 -24.13
CA SER A 174 0.53 0.60 -23.46
C SER A 174 1.00 1.96 -22.97
N ASP A 175 0.13 2.95 -23.10
CA ASP A 175 0.31 4.28 -22.49
C ASP A 175 -0.32 4.41 -21.08
N ILE A 176 -1.00 3.35 -20.62
CA ILE A 176 -1.57 3.20 -19.27
C ILE A 176 -1.10 1.88 -18.68
N ASP A 177 -0.51 1.94 -17.52
CA ASP A 177 -0.27 0.81 -16.64
C ASP A 177 -0.75 1.19 -15.22
N MET A 178 -1.94 0.73 -14.86
CA MET A 178 -2.57 1.16 -13.62
C MET A 178 -3.20 -0.03 -12.88
N MET A 179 -2.91 -0.12 -11.59
CA MET A 179 -3.60 -1.01 -10.66
C MET A 179 -4.73 -0.26 -9.96
N VAL A 180 -5.94 -0.80 -10.01
CA VAL A 180 -7.11 -0.27 -9.31
C VAL A 180 -7.59 -1.31 -8.30
N GLY A 181 -7.79 -0.89 -7.05
CA GLY A 181 -8.40 -1.68 -6.00
C GLY A 181 -9.72 -1.05 -5.55
N ALA A 182 -10.79 -1.84 -5.46
CA ALA A 182 -12.11 -1.32 -5.14
C ALA A 182 -12.98 -2.33 -4.37
N THR A 183 -13.94 -1.78 -3.61
CA THR A 183 -15.13 -2.49 -3.16
C THR A 183 -16.21 -2.45 -4.25
N GLU A 184 -17.40 -2.98 -3.96
CA GLU A 184 -18.54 -2.91 -4.89
C GLU A 184 -18.95 -1.45 -5.17
N ASP A 185 -18.85 -0.57 -4.19
CA ASP A 185 -19.37 0.80 -4.24
C ASP A 185 -18.29 1.89 -4.37
N SER A 186 -17.03 1.56 -4.06
CA SER A 186 -16.00 2.58 -3.88
C SER A 186 -14.63 2.14 -4.36
N VAL A 187 -13.92 3.03 -5.06
CA VAL A 187 -12.51 2.88 -5.36
C VAL A 187 -11.69 3.17 -4.11
N VAL A 188 -10.86 2.23 -3.68
CA VAL A 188 -10.06 2.29 -2.44
C VAL A 188 -8.62 2.66 -2.74
N MET A 189 -8.09 2.23 -3.90
CA MET A 189 -6.69 2.41 -4.25
C MET A 189 -6.54 2.54 -5.76
N VAL A 190 -5.70 3.48 -6.17
CA VAL A 190 -5.20 3.64 -7.54
C VAL A 190 -3.70 3.85 -7.48
N GLU A 191 -2.95 3.11 -8.26
CA GLU A 191 -1.52 3.31 -8.45
C GLU A 191 -1.13 2.93 -9.88
N GLY A 192 -0.38 3.79 -10.57
CA GLY A 192 0.00 3.49 -11.95
C GLY A 192 1.05 4.43 -12.50
N GLU A 193 1.40 4.19 -13.76
CA GLU A 193 2.23 5.06 -14.58
C GLU A 193 1.56 5.29 -15.94
N PHE A 194 1.77 6.47 -16.48
CA PHE A 194 1.05 6.94 -17.67
C PHE A 194 2.01 7.65 -18.62
N ASP A 195 1.71 7.58 -19.91
CA ASP A 195 2.42 8.31 -20.94
C ASP A 195 1.61 9.52 -21.41
N GLN A 196 1.54 10.55 -20.57
CA GLN A 196 0.90 11.85 -20.82
C GLN A 196 -0.58 11.77 -21.24
N ILE A 197 -1.37 10.90 -20.59
CA ILE A 197 -2.83 10.82 -20.79
C ILE A 197 -3.55 11.96 -20.09
N SER A 198 -4.79 12.25 -20.51
CA SER A 198 -5.65 13.23 -19.83
C SER A 198 -6.29 12.67 -18.56
N GLU A 199 -6.78 13.57 -17.71
CA GLU A 199 -7.53 13.21 -16.50
C GLU A 199 -8.84 12.48 -16.86
N GLU A 200 -9.49 12.85 -17.94
CA GLU A 200 -10.69 12.21 -18.44
C GLU A 200 -10.43 10.76 -18.84
N GLU A 201 -9.36 10.51 -19.58
CA GLU A 201 -8.95 9.15 -19.97
C GLU A 201 -8.60 8.29 -18.76
N MET A 202 -7.95 8.88 -17.74
CA MET A 202 -7.66 8.19 -16.47
C MET A 202 -8.96 7.81 -15.74
N ILE A 203 -9.95 8.69 -15.68
CA ILE A 203 -11.25 8.42 -15.07
C ILE A 203 -11.97 7.30 -15.81
N GLU A 204 -11.92 7.26 -17.14
CA GLU A 204 -12.51 6.19 -17.94
C GLU A 204 -11.84 4.83 -17.65
N ALA A 205 -10.52 4.80 -17.55
CA ALA A 205 -9.78 3.59 -17.19
C ALA A 205 -10.16 3.07 -15.79
N ILE A 206 -10.32 3.97 -14.81
CA ILE A 206 -10.76 3.61 -13.45
C ILE A 206 -12.18 3.02 -13.47
N LYS A 207 -13.12 3.63 -14.21
CA LYS A 207 -14.50 3.14 -14.33
C LYS A 207 -14.53 1.76 -14.98
N PHE A 208 -13.80 1.58 -16.07
CA PHE A 208 -13.68 0.28 -16.75
C PHE A 208 -13.13 -0.81 -15.82
N SER A 209 -12.09 -0.49 -15.04
CA SER A 209 -11.54 -1.42 -14.05
C SER A 209 -12.56 -1.77 -12.97
N HIS A 210 -13.32 -0.78 -12.48
CA HIS A 210 -14.30 -0.99 -11.42
C HIS A 210 -15.43 -1.93 -11.86
N GLU A 211 -15.91 -1.82 -13.10
CA GLU A 211 -16.91 -2.74 -13.67
C GLU A 211 -16.42 -4.20 -13.67
N GLU A 212 -15.15 -4.44 -13.96
CA GLU A 212 -14.55 -5.78 -13.90
C GLU A 212 -14.32 -6.26 -12.47
N ILE A 213 -13.96 -5.36 -11.57
CA ILE A 213 -13.79 -5.64 -10.14
C ILE A 213 -15.12 -6.08 -9.51
N ILE A 214 -16.24 -5.45 -9.84
CA ILE A 214 -17.58 -5.82 -9.37
C ILE A 214 -17.91 -7.28 -9.72
N LYS A 215 -17.55 -7.76 -10.92
CA LYS A 215 -17.73 -9.17 -11.31
C LYS A 215 -16.93 -10.12 -10.42
N GLN A 216 -15.70 -9.73 -10.07
CA GLN A 216 -14.82 -10.50 -9.22
C GLN A 216 -15.32 -10.54 -7.76
N ILE A 217 -15.86 -9.43 -7.26
CA ILE A 217 -16.48 -9.33 -5.94
C ILE A 217 -17.72 -10.23 -5.84
N LYS A 218 -18.57 -10.20 -6.87
CA LYS A 218 -19.75 -11.07 -6.93
C LYS A 218 -19.37 -12.55 -6.83
N ALA A 219 -18.38 -12.99 -7.59
CA ALA A 219 -17.92 -14.38 -7.56
C ALA A 219 -17.38 -14.79 -6.19
N GLN A 220 -16.71 -13.89 -5.45
CA GLN A 220 -16.27 -14.14 -4.07
C GLN A 220 -17.47 -14.36 -3.14
N LYS A 221 -18.49 -13.50 -3.23
CA LYS A 221 -19.76 -13.65 -2.47
C LYS A 221 -20.46 -14.97 -2.80
N ASP A 222 -20.60 -15.29 -4.09
CA ASP A 222 -21.22 -16.52 -4.56
C ASP A 222 -20.47 -17.77 -4.06
N LEU A 223 -19.11 -17.73 -4.05
CA LEU A 223 -18.29 -18.81 -3.50
C LEU A 223 -18.49 -18.97 -1.99
N ALA A 224 -18.52 -17.88 -1.23
CA ALA A 224 -18.74 -17.92 0.22
C ALA A 224 -20.10 -18.55 0.57
N ILE A 225 -21.15 -18.18 -0.16
CA ILE A 225 -22.50 -18.78 -0.02
C ILE A 225 -22.45 -20.28 -0.35
N LYS A 226 -21.80 -20.66 -1.46
CA LYS A 226 -21.67 -22.08 -1.90
C LYS A 226 -20.90 -22.94 -0.90
N VAL A 227 -19.93 -22.37 -0.22
CA VAL A 227 -19.17 -23.04 0.85
C VAL A 227 -20.01 -23.14 2.13
N GLY A 228 -20.93 -22.22 2.37
CA GLY A 228 -21.72 -22.09 3.58
C GLY A 228 -20.96 -21.35 4.69
N VAL A 229 -20.16 -20.35 4.31
CA VAL A 229 -19.48 -19.48 5.29
C VAL A 229 -20.54 -18.69 6.04
N SER A 230 -20.41 -18.60 7.38
CA SER A 230 -21.29 -17.78 8.21
C SER A 230 -21.10 -16.29 7.88
N GLU A 231 -22.18 -15.54 7.82
CA GLU A 231 -22.14 -14.07 7.77
C GLU A 231 -21.63 -13.49 9.11
N GLU A 232 -21.86 -14.23 10.19
CA GLU A 232 -21.41 -13.86 11.53
C GLU A 232 -19.90 -14.13 11.67
N LYS A 233 -19.15 -13.07 11.86
CA LYS A 233 -17.69 -13.11 12.06
C LYS A 233 -17.38 -13.37 13.53
N ARG A 234 -16.11 -13.78 13.81
CA ARG A 234 -15.65 -14.01 15.18
C ARG A 234 -15.83 -12.76 16.04
N GLU A 235 -16.15 -12.98 17.31
CA GLU A 235 -16.15 -11.94 18.31
C GLU A 235 -14.70 -11.45 18.57
N TYR A 236 -14.55 -10.17 18.83
CA TYR A 236 -13.32 -9.51 19.24
C TYR A 236 -13.65 -8.40 20.23
N THR A 237 -12.67 -7.94 20.99
CA THR A 237 -12.87 -6.86 21.96
C THR A 237 -13.09 -5.54 21.21
N LYS A 238 -14.32 -5.03 21.28
CA LYS A 238 -14.62 -3.70 20.73
C LYS A 238 -14.04 -2.62 21.63
N ALA A 239 -13.60 -1.53 21.01
CA ALA A 239 -13.16 -0.37 21.77
C ALA A 239 -14.29 0.09 22.71
N THR A 240 -13.94 0.40 23.95
CA THR A 240 -14.87 1.02 24.89
C THR A 240 -15.24 2.40 24.36
N GLU A 241 -16.54 2.66 24.24
CA GLU A 241 -17.04 3.97 23.86
C GLU A 241 -17.63 4.66 25.09
N ASP A 242 -17.27 5.90 25.31
CA ASP A 242 -17.86 6.82 26.30
C ASP A 242 -18.26 8.11 25.60
N ILE A 243 -19.52 8.14 25.16
CA ILE A 243 -20.09 9.25 24.39
C ILE A 243 -20.09 10.55 25.21
N ASP A 244 -20.39 10.48 26.51
CA ASP A 244 -20.41 11.66 27.38
C ASP A 244 -19.02 12.27 27.52
N LEU A 245 -17.99 11.42 27.64
CA LEU A 245 -16.59 11.86 27.68
C LEU A 245 -16.15 12.46 26.33
N GLU A 246 -16.52 11.83 25.21
CA GLU A 246 -16.22 12.34 23.87
C GLU A 246 -16.81 13.71 23.64
N GLU A 247 -18.11 13.89 23.93
CA GLU A 247 -18.81 15.17 23.80
C GLU A 247 -18.22 16.25 24.71
N LYS A 248 -17.85 15.90 25.95
CA LYS A 248 -17.20 16.81 26.89
C LYS A 248 -15.87 17.31 26.34
N ILE A 249 -15.00 16.39 25.88
CA ILE A 249 -13.68 16.75 25.34
C ILE A 249 -13.83 17.60 24.07
N GLU A 250 -14.72 17.21 23.17
CA GLU A 250 -14.96 18.00 21.95
C GLU A 250 -15.43 19.40 22.29
N LYS A 251 -16.41 19.54 23.16
CA LYS A 251 -16.97 20.85 23.57
C LYS A 251 -15.94 21.78 24.22
N GLU A 252 -15.05 21.22 25.03
CA GLU A 252 -14.09 22.04 25.81
C GLU A 252 -12.81 22.36 25.04
N TYR A 253 -12.41 21.48 24.09
CA TYR A 253 -11.09 21.56 23.45
C TYR A 253 -11.14 21.84 21.94
N TYR A 254 -12.28 21.71 21.26
CA TYR A 254 -12.39 21.94 19.84
C TYR A 254 -11.92 23.35 19.43
N ASP A 255 -12.46 24.39 20.06
CA ASP A 255 -12.11 25.79 19.74
C ASP A 255 -10.63 26.07 20.02
N LYS A 256 -10.08 25.52 21.10
CA LYS A 256 -8.67 25.67 21.45
C LYS A 256 -7.76 25.01 20.39
N CYS A 257 -8.13 23.82 19.93
CA CYS A 257 -7.44 23.15 18.84
C CYS A 257 -7.52 23.91 17.53
N TYR A 258 -8.69 24.48 17.22
CA TYR A 258 -8.91 25.28 16.03
C TYR A 258 -8.04 26.55 16.03
N GLU A 259 -7.96 27.28 17.14
CA GLU A 259 -7.12 28.46 17.27
C GLU A 259 -5.61 28.14 17.19
N ILE A 260 -5.15 27.00 17.73
CA ILE A 260 -3.76 26.55 17.54
C ILE A 260 -3.49 26.26 16.05
N ALA A 261 -4.39 25.53 15.41
CA ALA A 261 -4.25 25.18 13.99
C ALA A 261 -4.21 26.44 13.09
N LYS A 262 -4.99 27.45 13.42
CA LYS A 262 -5.10 28.72 12.68
C LYS A 262 -3.83 29.59 12.73
N LYS A 263 -2.95 29.39 13.73
CA LYS A 263 -1.71 30.18 13.87
C LYS A 263 -0.71 29.98 12.73
N GLY A 264 -0.81 28.91 11.94
CA GLY A 264 0.08 28.63 10.81
C GLY A 264 1.55 28.38 11.22
N LEU A 265 1.77 27.82 12.40
CA LEU A 265 3.11 27.62 12.99
C LEU A 265 3.86 26.46 12.34
N PRO A 266 5.21 26.44 12.44
CA PRO A 266 6.03 25.26 12.14
C PRO A 266 5.56 24.03 12.92
N LYS A 267 5.83 22.83 12.39
CA LYS A 267 5.32 21.57 12.96
C LYS A 267 5.72 21.37 14.42
N SER A 268 6.99 21.64 14.77
CA SER A 268 7.49 21.48 16.15
C SER A 268 6.72 22.34 17.14
N GLU A 269 6.64 23.65 16.88
CA GLU A 269 5.94 24.61 17.77
C GLU A 269 4.46 24.28 17.89
N ARG A 270 3.82 23.90 16.79
CA ARG A 270 2.42 23.50 16.78
C ARG A 270 2.19 22.20 17.57
N SER A 271 3.09 21.22 17.42
CA SER A 271 3.02 19.97 18.19
C SER A 271 3.16 20.21 19.68
N ASP A 272 4.08 21.08 20.09
CA ASP A 272 4.26 21.45 21.48
C ASP A 272 2.99 22.09 22.06
N LEU A 273 2.34 22.97 21.32
CA LEU A 273 1.08 23.57 21.77
C LEU A 273 -0.06 22.56 21.90
N PHE A 274 -0.18 21.58 21.00
CA PHE A 274 -1.17 20.51 21.11
C PHE A 274 -0.86 19.57 22.26
N ASN A 275 0.43 19.24 22.50
CA ASN A 275 0.86 18.40 23.61
C ASN A 275 0.56 19.09 24.94
N ASN A 276 0.89 20.39 25.08
CA ASN A 276 0.56 21.16 26.29
C ASN A 276 -0.95 21.17 26.53
N LEU A 277 -1.76 21.30 25.49
CA LEU A 277 -3.22 21.29 25.62
C LEU A 277 -3.75 19.92 26.07
N LEU A 278 -3.13 18.82 25.61
CA LEU A 278 -3.42 17.47 26.07
C LEU A 278 -2.97 17.26 27.52
N GLU A 279 -1.81 17.76 27.92
CA GLU A 279 -1.32 17.70 29.30
C GLU A 279 -2.26 18.49 30.25
N ASP A 280 -2.73 19.66 29.83
CA ASP A 280 -3.76 20.42 30.57
C ASP A 280 -5.04 19.59 30.75
N LEU A 281 -5.51 18.90 29.70
CA LEU A 281 -6.67 18.01 29.79
C LEU A 281 -6.41 16.87 30.78
N LEU A 282 -5.30 16.16 30.65
CA LEU A 282 -4.96 15.04 31.53
C LEU A 282 -4.81 15.47 33.00
N SER A 283 -4.30 16.69 33.25
CA SER A 283 -4.16 17.24 34.60
C SER A 283 -5.48 17.44 35.35
N THR A 284 -6.62 17.43 34.63
CA THR A 284 -7.96 17.52 35.23
C THR A 284 -8.46 16.19 35.81
N TYR A 285 -7.76 15.08 35.59
CA TYR A 285 -8.07 13.73 36.06
C TYR A 285 -7.06 13.27 37.09
N SER A 286 -7.48 12.39 38.01
CA SER A 286 -6.59 11.74 38.97
C SER A 286 -5.70 10.70 38.30
N GLU A 287 -4.60 10.28 38.95
CA GLU A 287 -3.72 9.22 38.46
C GLU A 287 -4.48 7.91 38.24
N GLU A 288 -5.44 7.58 39.13
CA GLU A 288 -6.27 6.38 39.01
C GLU A 288 -7.18 6.44 37.78
N GLU A 289 -7.82 7.57 37.51
CA GLU A 289 -8.64 7.77 36.32
C GLU A 289 -7.80 7.73 35.04
N ILE A 290 -6.58 8.27 35.06
CA ILE A 290 -5.68 8.21 33.91
C ILE A 290 -5.25 6.76 33.60
N GLU A 291 -5.01 5.92 34.61
CA GLU A 291 -4.74 4.50 34.41
C GLU A 291 -5.93 3.78 33.77
N GLU A 292 -7.17 4.14 34.12
CA GLU A 292 -8.38 3.48 33.63
C GLU A 292 -8.79 3.98 32.23
N ILE A 293 -8.90 5.28 32.04
CA ILE A 293 -9.48 5.88 30.81
C ILE A 293 -8.52 6.78 30.01
N GLY A 294 -7.24 6.88 30.40
CA GLY A 294 -6.28 7.78 29.76
C GLY A 294 -6.06 7.49 28.27
N LYS A 295 -6.12 6.23 27.83
CA LYS A 295 -6.08 5.88 26.40
C LYS A 295 -7.28 6.44 25.65
N LEU A 296 -8.47 6.39 26.28
CA LEU A 296 -9.71 6.88 25.70
C LEU A 296 -9.70 8.42 25.58
N ILE A 297 -9.23 9.11 26.64
CA ILE A 297 -9.02 10.56 26.63
C ILE A 297 -8.09 10.99 25.49
N ASN A 298 -6.94 10.32 25.35
CA ASN A 298 -5.99 10.58 24.27
C ASN A 298 -6.62 10.38 22.87
N SER A 299 -7.41 9.31 22.72
CA SER A 299 -8.12 9.02 21.47
C SER A 299 -9.10 10.11 21.11
N TYR A 300 -9.98 10.52 22.04
CA TYR A 300 -11.00 11.54 21.81
C TYR A 300 -10.39 12.93 21.60
N PHE A 301 -9.34 13.28 22.34
CA PHE A 301 -8.58 14.51 22.09
C PHE A 301 -7.96 14.52 20.69
N SER A 302 -7.35 13.40 20.25
CA SER A 302 -6.80 13.29 18.89
C SER A 302 -7.89 13.41 17.81
N GLN A 303 -9.08 12.85 18.03
CA GLN A 303 -10.22 12.98 17.12
C GLN A 303 -10.71 14.43 17.07
N THR A 304 -10.84 15.10 18.21
CA THR A 304 -11.21 16.51 18.33
C THR A 304 -10.21 17.40 17.60
N GLN A 305 -8.91 17.18 17.81
CA GLN A 305 -7.83 17.87 17.10
C GLN A 305 -7.94 17.68 15.58
N LYS A 306 -8.11 16.44 15.11
CA LYS A 306 -8.28 16.13 13.68
C LYS A 306 -9.49 16.82 13.09
N LYS A 307 -10.62 16.85 13.81
CA LYS A 307 -11.85 17.51 13.41
C LYS A 307 -11.65 19.03 13.27
N ALA A 308 -11.03 19.66 14.28
CA ALA A 308 -10.73 21.09 14.26
C ALA A 308 -9.80 21.48 13.11
N VAL A 309 -8.71 20.72 12.90
CA VAL A 309 -7.77 20.91 11.80
C VAL A 309 -8.46 20.74 10.44
N ARG A 310 -9.27 19.72 10.27
CA ARG A 310 -9.99 19.49 9.02
C ARG A 310 -10.97 20.63 8.72
N ASN A 311 -11.71 21.07 9.73
CA ASN A 311 -12.68 22.15 9.58
C ASN A 311 -12.00 23.50 9.26
N LEU A 312 -10.83 23.78 9.82
CA LEU A 312 -10.04 24.96 9.45
C LEU A 312 -9.74 24.96 7.94
N VAL A 313 -9.23 23.85 7.41
CA VAL A 313 -8.90 23.75 5.98
C VAL A 313 -10.15 23.88 5.10
N LEU A 314 -11.27 23.28 5.49
CA LEU A 314 -12.51 23.30 4.72
C LEU A 314 -13.18 24.69 4.76
N ASN A 315 -13.19 25.36 5.90
CA ASN A 315 -13.92 26.60 6.10
C ASN A 315 -13.12 27.84 5.68
N GLU A 316 -11.82 27.85 5.96
CA GLU A 316 -10.97 29.03 5.73
C GLU A 316 -10.00 28.85 4.54
N GLY A 317 -9.87 27.64 3.99
CA GLY A 317 -8.97 27.35 2.88
C GLY A 317 -7.48 27.47 3.23
N VAL A 318 -7.13 27.44 4.53
CA VAL A 318 -5.77 27.60 5.05
C VAL A 318 -5.27 26.29 5.60
N ARG A 319 -4.05 25.91 5.22
CA ARG A 319 -3.36 24.71 5.74
C ARG A 319 -2.71 24.99 7.09
N LEU A 320 -2.32 23.92 7.80
CA LEU A 320 -1.69 23.99 9.12
C LEU A 320 -0.40 24.80 9.20
N ASP A 321 0.29 24.98 8.09
CA ASP A 321 1.50 25.80 7.96
C ASP A 321 1.20 27.21 7.42
N GLY A 322 -0.07 27.62 7.43
CA GLY A 322 -0.52 28.97 7.03
C GLY A 322 -0.68 29.16 5.52
N ARG A 323 -0.33 28.16 4.68
CA ARG A 323 -0.45 28.27 3.23
C ARG A 323 -1.91 28.10 2.77
N LYS A 324 -2.25 28.72 1.64
CA LYS A 324 -3.47 28.43 0.88
C LYS A 324 -3.36 27.07 0.17
N SER A 325 -4.48 26.52 -0.27
CA SER A 325 -4.54 25.22 -0.94
C SER A 325 -3.67 25.13 -2.21
N SER A 326 -3.52 26.23 -2.96
CA SER A 326 -2.72 26.32 -4.19
C SER A 326 -1.26 26.70 -3.98
N GLU A 327 -0.84 27.03 -2.76
CA GLU A 327 0.53 27.45 -2.49
C GLU A 327 1.45 26.23 -2.29
N VAL A 328 2.59 26.23 -2.98
CA VAL A 328 3.64 25.25 -2.80
C VAL A 328 4.58 25.70 -1.68
N ARG A 329 5.11 24.74 -0.88
CA ARG A 329 6.14 25.05 0.13
C ARG A 329 7.37 25.67 -0.56
N PRO A 330 8.13 26.54 0.12
CA PRO A 330 9.37 27.11 -0.44
C PRO A 330 10.30 25.99 -0.94
N ILE A 331 10.78 26.16 -2.16
CA ILE A 331 11.72 25.23 -2.80
C ILE A 331 13.09 25.89 -2.85
N TRP A 332 14.12 25.13 -2.46
CA TRP A 332 15.52 25.47 -2.64
C TRP A 332 16.26 24.29 -3.24
N THR A 333 17.15 24.57 -4.18
CA THR A 333 17.93 23.55 -4.88
C THR A 333 19.36 23.98 -5.07
N GLU A 334 20.29 23.01 -5.01
CA GLU A 334 21.70 23.20 -5.31
C GLU A 334 22.20 22.03 -6.14
N THR A 335 22.94 22.31 -7.23
CA THR A 335 23.55 21.29 -8.08
C THR A 335 25.04 21.17 -7.83
N ASN A 336 25.65 20.03 -8.19
CA ASN A 336 27.09 19.77 -8.04
C ASN A 336 27.62 19.88 -6.60
N TYR A 337 26.80 19.51 -5.63
CA TYR A 337 27.18 19.58 -4.22
C TYR A 337 28.24 18.54 -3.84
N LEU A 338 28.18 17.32 -4.38
CA LEU A 338 29.13 16.25 -4.12
C LEU A 338 30.25 16.27 -5.14
N PRO A 339 31.52 16.43 -4.70
CA PRO A 339 32.64 16.68 -5.64
C PRO A 339 33.11 15.45 -6.44
N SER A 340 32.78 14.23 -6.01
CA SER A 340 33.31 12.99 -6.59
C SER A 340 32.28 12.16 -7.36
N THR A 341 31.05 12.65 -7.47
CA THR A 341 29.98 11.98 -8.22
C THR A 341 29.92 12.47 -9.66
N HIS A 342 29.28 11.70 -10.56
CA HIS A 342 29.08 12.16 -11.95
C HIS A 342 28.04 13.28 -12.04
N GLY A 343 27.16 13.38 -11.03
CA GLY A 343 26.23 14.49 -10.84
C GLY A 343 25.59 14.39 -9.47
N SER A 344 25.23 15.54 -8.89
CA SER A 344 24.50 15.58 -7.63
C SER A 344 23.61 16.81 -7.54
N ALA A 345 22.53 16.69 -6.77
CA ALA A 345 21.67 17.81 -6.46
C ALA A 345 21.05 17.66 -5.06
N ILE A 346 20.94 18.80 -4.37
CA ILE A 346 20.10 18.92 -3.19
C ILE A 346 18.75 19.49 -3.62
N PHE A 347 17.70 18.95 -3.11
CA PHE A 347 16.35 19.46 -3.27
C PHE A 347 15.69 19.59 -1.92
N THR A 348 15.25 20.79 -1.57
CA THR A 348 14.54 21.08 -0.33
C THR A 348 13.18 21.68 -0.67
N ARG A 349 12.13 21.17 -0.02
CA ARG A 349 10.77 21.69 -0.09
C ARG A 349 10.21 21.81 1.33
N GLY A 350 10.24 23.00 1.86
CA GLY A 350 9.93 23.28 3.26
C GLY A 350 10.89 22.49 4.17
N GLU A 351 10.36 21.64 5.01
CA GLU A 351 11.09 20.83 5.98
C GLU A 351 11.35 19.39 5.46
N THR A 352 11.44 19.23 4.14
CA THR A 352 11.78 17.94 3.50
C THR A 352 12.96 18.17 2.56
N GLN A 353 14.03 17.39 2.74
CA GLN A 353 15.26 17.53 1.97
C GLN A 353 15.73 16.18 1.43
N ALA A 354 16.12 16.16 0.16
CA ALA A 354 16.73 15.01 -0.49
C ALA A 354 18.07 15.41 -1.13
N LEU A 355 19.07 14.56 -0.98
CA LEU A 355 20.34 14.63 -1.70
C LEU A 355 20.35 13.48 -2.72
N ALA A 356 20.31 13.82 -3.99
CA ALA A 356 20.42 12.86 -5.09
C ALA A 356 21.82 12.84 -5.67
N SER A 357 22.36 11.65 -5.94
CA SER A 357 23.59 11.44 -6.69
C SER A 357 23.34 10.57 -7.91
N VAL A 358 24.04 10.87 -9.01
CA VAL A 358 23.96 10.16 -10.28
C VAL A 358 25.30 9.47 -10.56
N THR A 359 25.21 8.21 -10.95
CA THR A 359 26.34 7.44 -11.47
C THR A 359 26.01 6.97 -12.89
N LEU A 360 26.92 7.24 -13.82
CA LEU A 360 26.82 6.79 -15.21
C LEU A 360 27.80 5.65 -15.41
N GLY A 361 27.32 4.56 -16.00
CA GLY A 361 28.07 3.36 -16.26
C GLY A 361 27.91 2.88 -17.70
N THR A 362 28.57 1.78 -18.03
CA THR A 362 28.42 1.06 -19.31
C THR A 362 27.28 0.04 -19.20
N SER A 363 26.98 -0.68 -20.25
CA SER A 363 25.99 -1.77 -20.22
C SER A 363 26.34 -2.91 -19.24
N ARG A 364 27.60 -3.00 -18.80
CA ARG A 364 28.04 -4.02 -17.82
C ARG A 364 27.51 -3.75 -16.41
N GLU A 365 27.17 -2.50 -16.12
CA GLU A 365 26.61 -2.06 -14.85
C GLU A 365 25.08 -2.09 -14.83
N ALA A 366 24.44 -2.60 -15.91
CA ALA A 366 23.00 -2.80 -15.93
C ALA A 366 22.56 -3.74 -14.80
N ASN A 367 21.44 -3.43 -14.19
CA ASN A 367 20.85 -4.28 -13.17
C ASN A 367 20.23 -5.53 -13.83
N VAL A 368 20.75 -6.71 -13.50
CA VAL A 368 20.26 -7.98 -14.03
C VAL A 368 18.99 -8.39 -13.30
N ILE A 369 17.91 -8.53 -14.03
CA ILE A 369 16.62 -9.06 -13.54
C ILE A 369 16.63 -10.58 -13.79
N ASP A 370 16.60 -11.37 -12.72
CA ASP A 370 16.44 -12.83 -12.76
C ASP A 370 15.37 -13.24 -11.73
N LEU A 371 14.12 -13.07 -12.14
CA LEU A 371 12.94 -13.41 -11.35
C LEU A 371 12.22 -14.62 -11.94
N PRO A 372 11.38 -15.32 -11.18
CA PRO A 372 10.57 -16.42 -11.70
C PRO A 372 9.72 -16.02 -12.92
N THR A 373 9.18 -14.81 -12.88
CA THR A 373 8.21 -14.26 -13.85
C THR A 373 8.83 -13.27 -14.84
N ASP A 374 10.09 -12.84 -14.60
CA ASP A 374 10.77 -11.86 -15.45
C ASP A 374 12.27 -12.11 -15.56
N GLN A 375 12.80 -11.87 -16.74
CA GLN A 375 14.25 -11.91 -17.01
C GLN A 375 14.62 -10.76 -17.95
N GLY A 376 15.72 -10.08 -17.63
CA GLY A 376 16.19 -8.98 -18.46
C GLY A 376 17.28 -8.16 -17.82
N GLU A 377 17.45 -6.96 -18.34
CA GLU A 377 18.40 -5.98 -17.84
C GLU A 377 17.70 -4.62 -17.73
N GLU A 378 18.02 -3.90 -16.68
CA GLU A 378 17.51 -2.56 -16.43
C GLU A 378 18.68 -1.59 -16.46
N THR A 379 18.64 -0.64 -17.41
CA THR A 379 19.69 0.38 -17.62
C THR A 379 19.45 1.66 -16.84
N PHE A 380 18.26 1.85 -16.29
CA PHE A 380 17.94 2.96 -15.40
C PHE A 380 17.32 2.43 -14.12
N TYR A 381 17.95 2.71 -12.97
CA TYR A 381 17.41 2.30 -11.68
C TYR A 381 17.72 3.32 -10.57
N LEU A 382 16.79 3.39 -9.60
CA LEU A 382 16.82 4.35 -8.51
C LEU A 382 16.78 3.63 -7.17
N HIS A 383 17.72 3.98 -6.29
CA HIS A 383 17.72 3.58 -4.90
C HIS A 383 17.32 4.76 -4.01
N TYR A 384 16.33 4.52 -3.16
CA TYR A 384 15.82 5.50 -2.20
C TYR A 384 16.16 5.03 -0.79
N ASN A 385 16.81 5.90 -0.03
CA ASN A 385 17.21 5.62 1.35
C ASN A 385 16.54 6.62 2.29
N PHE A 386 15.99 6.11 3.38
CA PHE A 386 15.30 6.88 4.40
C PHE A 386 15.91 6.62 5.78
N PRO A 387 17.09 7.20 6.05
CA PRO A 387 17.79 6.94 7.31
C PRO A 387 17.05 7.55 8.52
N PRO A 388 17.17 6.98 9.71
CA PRO A 388 16.44 7.41 10.90
C PRO A 388 16.67 8.87 11.29
N PHE A 389 17.86 9.39 11.06
CA PHE A 389 18.16 10.79 11.41
C PHE A 389 17.33 11.80 10.61
N SER A 390 16.76 11.41 9.45
CA SER A 390 15.90 12.28 8.64
C SER A 390 14.59 12.67 9.35
N THR A 391 14.19 11.90 10.36
CA THR A 391 13.04 12.16 11.24
C THR A 391 13.46 12.45 12.70
N GLY A 392 14.76 12.58 12.96
CA GLY A 392 15.29 12.78 14.32
C GLY A 392 15.26 11.53 15.21
N GLU A 393 15.11 10.34 14.61
CA GLU A 393 15.05 9.08 15.35
C GLU A 393 16.44 8.44 15.49
N ALA A 394 16.67 7.77 16.64
CA ALA A 394 17.82 6.92 16.89
C ALA A 394 17.37 5.45 16.86
N ARG A 395 17.64 4.74 15.76
CA ARG A 395 17.30 3.32 15.61
C ARG A 395 18.35 2.56 14.79
N PRO A 396 18.49 1.23 14.98
CA PRO A 396 19.41 0.42 14.19
C PRO A 396 19.01 0.38 12.70
N LEU A 397 20.02 0.44 11.81
CA LEU A 397 19.83 0.19 10.38
C LEU A 397 19.76 -1.33 10.14
N ARG A 398 18.64 -1.81 9.62
CA ARG A 398 18.38 -3.24 9.35
C ARG A 398 18.32 -3.59 7.87
N GLY A 399 18.87 -2.74 7.00
CA GLY A 399 18.80 -2.85 5.54
C GLY A 399 17.56 -2.14 4.98
N THR A 400 17.35 -2.27 3.66
CA THR A 400 16.26 -1.59 2.95
C THR A 400 14.89 -2.10 3.43
N SER A 401 14.04 -1.18 3.82
CA SER A 401 12.67 -1.47 4.27
C SER A 401 11.70 -1.59 3.10
N ARG A 402 10.55 -2.25 3.31
CA ARG A 402 9.45 -2.29 2.32
C ARG A 402 8.98 -0.88 1.91
N ARG A 403 9.07 0.09 2.82
CA ARG A 403 8.72 1.50 2.56
C ARG A 403 9.71 2.14 1.58
N GLU A 404 11.00 1.91 1.77
CA GLU A 404 12.05 2.46 0.90
C GLU A 404 11.94 1.89 -0.52
N VAL A 405 11.67 0.59 -0.66
CA VAL A 405 11.41 -0.04 -1.97
C VAL A 405 10.20 0.62 -2.65
N GLY A 406 9.09 0.80 -1.94
CA GLY A 406 7.88 1.40 -2.50
C GLY A 406 8.08 2.87 -2.93
N HIS A 407 8.74 3.69 -2.10
CA HIS A 407 9.02 5.10 -2.42
C HIS A 407 10.02 5.21 -3.57
N GLY A 408 11.07 4.38 -3.58
CA GLY A 408 12.03 4.32 -4.66
C GLY A 408 11.39 3.97 -6.00
N ASN A 409 10.50 3.00 -6.02
CA ASN A 409 9.79 2.60 -7.23
C ASN A 409 8.90 3.73 -7.79
N LEU A 410 8.18 4.47 -6.95
CA LEU A 410 7.38 5.62 -7.40
C LEU A 410 8.25 6.67 -8.09
N ALA A 411 9.41 7.00 -7.52
CA ALA A 411 10.35 7.93 -8.11
C ALA A 411 10.99 7.38 -9.40
N GLN A 412 11.36 6.09 -9.40
CA GLN A 412 11.97 5.43 -10.57
C GLN A 412 11.00 5.43 -11.76
N ARG A 413 9.75 5.04 -11.57
CA ARG A 413 8.73 5.03 -12.62
C ARG A 413 8.52 6.42 -13.23
N ALA A 414 8.38 7.44 -12.38
CA ALA A 414 8.19 8.82 -12.82
C ALA A 414 9.40 9.34 -13.64
N LEU A 415 10.62 9.04 -13.20
CA LEU A 415 11.83 9.50 -13.90
C LEU A 415 12.12 8.69 -15.17
N LYS A 416 11.81 7.40 -15.19
CA LYS A 416 12.01 6.52 -16.35
C LYS A 416 11.31 7.06 -17.61
N LYS A 417 10.12 7.64 -17.47
CA LYS A 417 9.35 8.22 -18.57
C LYS A 417 9.96 9.47 -19.18
N VAL A 418 10.84 10.18 -18.46
CA VAL A 418 11.52 11.40 -18.93
C VAL A 418 12.99 11.19 -19.23
N MET A 419 13.49 9.95 -19.15
CA MET A 419 14.84 9.62 -19.58
C MET A 419 14.98 9.79 -21.10
N PRO A 420 16.13 10.35 -21.57
CA PRO A 420 16.41 10.42 -23.01
C PRO A 420 16.37 9.01 -23.63
N ILE A 421 15.64 8.86 -24.74
CA ILE A 421 15.46 7.57 -25.44
C ILE A 421 16.80 7.01 -25.93
N ASP A 422 17.73 7.88 -26.31
CA ASP A 422 19.05 7.55 -26.83
C ASP A 422 20.17 7.63 -25.78
N CYS A 423 19.83 7.53 -24.49
CA CYS A 423 20.83 7.57 -23.41
C CYS A 423 21.80 6.39 -23.55
N PRO A 424 23.11 6.63 -23.81
CA PRO A 424 24.08 5.56 -24.04
C PRO A 424 24.60 4.92 -22.75
N TYR A 425 24.14 5.38 -21.60
CA TYR A 425 24.67 4.99 -20.31
C TYR A 425 23.66 4.13 -19.52
N THR A 426 24.19 3.22 -18.71
CA THR A 426 23.46 2.76 -17.55
C THR A 426 23.47 3.87 -16.50
N VAL A 427 22.31 4.25 -16.01
CA VAL A 427 22.13 5.35 -15.07
C VAL A 427 21.62 4.83 -13.75
N ARG A 428 22.39 5.06 -12.68
CA ARG A 428 21.97 4.79 -11.31
C ARG A 428 21.77 6.10 -10.57
N ILE A 429 20.59 6.27 -9.97
CA ILE A 429 20.32 7.38 -9.04
C ILE A 429 20.25 6.83 -7.62
N VAL A 430 20.88 7.53 -6.67
CA VAL A 430 20.72 7.27 -5.25
C VAL A 430 20.13 8.53 -4.62
N SER A 431 18.95 8.41 -4.03
CA SER A 431 18.24 9.48 -3.33
C SER A 431 18.29 9.23 -1.82
N GLU A 432 19.08 10.05 -1.12
CA GLU A 432 19.16 10.07 0.34
C GLU A 432 18.23 11.12 0.90
N ILE A 433 17.30 10.72 1.76
CA ILE A 433 16.43 11.66 2.45
C ILE A 433 17.14 12.16 3.70
N LEU A 434 17.42 13.46 3.73
CA LEU A 434 18.17 14.08 4.84
C LEU A 434 17.26 14.69 5.90
N GLU A 435 16.08 15.18 5.48
CA GLU A 435 15.05 15.71 6.38
C GLU A 435 13.67 15.27 5.90
N SER A 436 12.80 14.89 6.82
CA SER A 436 11.41 14.58 6.53
C SER A 436 10.52 14.89 7.74
N ASN A 437 9.47 15.61 7.45
CA ASN A 437 8.54 16.09 8.45
C ASN A 437 7.11 15.50 8.25
N GLY A 438 7.02 14.51 7.37
CA GLY A 438 5.80 13.73 7.14
C GLY A 438 4.89 14.32 6.11
#